data_c6db4a2fead995d8998473b7eaf868e9
#
_entry.id   c6db4a2fead995d8998473b7eaf868e9
#
_cell.length_a   1.000
_cell.length_b   1.000
_cell.length_c   1.000
_cell.angle_alpha   90.00
_cell.angle_beta   90.00
_cell.angle_gamma   90.00
#
_symmetry.space_group_name_H-M   'P 1'
#
loop_
_entity.id
_entity.type
_entity.pdbx_description
1 polymer ?
#
loop_
_entity_poly.entity_id
_entity_poly.type
_entity_poly.pdbx_seq_one_letter_code
_entity_poly.pdbx_strand_id
1 'polypeptide(L)'
;MDKNKSTFKLKNIGPIYYINLDGQPERKEYMEDLFKYWEIDNYERVSGYDGRDDDLSDILKGRYPEQMTSGEVGCTTSHLKAIKHWYETSDTPYAIIMEDDIDLDIVRCWNFTWSNFIAKMPYDWDVIQLAIICTGGLHVTLHKRFVNDFSTACYIINRHHAEKLIRLHVRGDKYKLDNGVKPRAVADDLIYNSGNTYAVPIFLYKVQLGSSIHPEHVDAIHKASYNALTNWWTQSGICLLYTSDAADE
;
A
#
# COMPACT_ATOMS: atom_id res chain seq x y z
N MET A 1 22.95 -7.78 18.78
CA MET A 1 22.10 -7.77 17.58
C MET A 1 22.98 -7.71 16.35
N ASP A 2 22.84 -8.65 15.43
CA ASP A 2 23.55 -8.55 14.16
C ASP A 2 23.05 -7.33 13.38
N LYS A 3 24.02 -6.51 12.91
CA LYS A 3 23.72 -5.30 12.16
C LYS A 3 23.07 -5.67 10.83
N ASN A 4 21.90 -5.10 10.55
CA ASN A 4 21.22 -5.32 9.25
C ASN A 4 22.05 -4.70 8.12
N LYS A 5 22.75 -5.55 7.36
CA LYS A 5 23.62 -5.12 6.26
C LYS A 5 22.87 -4.61 5.01
N SER A 6 21.55 -4.67 5.01
CA SER A 6 20.71 -4.28 3.85
C SER A 6 20.00 -2.94 4.03
N THR A 7 20.18 -2.24 5.16
CA THR A 7 19.50 -0.97 5.46
C THR A 7 19.79 0.10 4.39
N PHE A 8 21.00 0.09 3.81
CA PHE A 8 21.38 1.04 2.76
C PHE A 8 20.47 0.97 1.52
N LYS A 9 19.80 -0.17 1.28
CA LYS A 9 18.89 -0.32 0.13
C LYS A 9 17.63 0.54 0.26
N LEU A 10 17.22 0.83 1.49
CA LEU A 10 16.08 1.70 1.81
C LEU A 10 16.50 3.15 2.17
N LYS A 11 17.77 3.51 1.99
CA LYS A 11 18.21 4.88 2.25
C LYS A 11 17.40 5.88 1.45
N ASN A 12 16.91 6.93 2.12
CA ASN A 12 16.03 7.98 1.57
C ASN A 12 14.63 7.48 1.14
N ILE A 13 14.17 6.35 1.65
CA ILE A 13 12.78 5.96 1.51
C ILE A 13 11.86 6.94 2.22
N GLY A 14 10.71 7.21 1.65
CA GLY A 14 9.69 8.06 2.26
C GLY A 14 9.48 9.38 1.52
N PRO A 15 8.61 10.24 2.05
CA PRO A 15 7.91 10.08 3.34
C PRO A 15 6.93 8.90 3.34
N ILE A 16 6.83 8.22 4.48
CA ILE A 16 5.92 7.12 4.72
C ILE A 16 4.81 7.59 5.67
N TYR A 17 3.57 7.34 5.31
CA TYR A 17 2.40 7.51 6.18
C TYR A 17 1.79 6.13 6.41
N TYR A 18 1.92 5.59 7.64
CA TYR A 18 1.36 4.30 7.94
C TYR A 18 0.06 4.41 8.72
N ILE A 19 -0.93 3.65 8.28
CA ILE A 19 -2.28 3.59 8.84
C ILE A 19 -2.28 2.51 9.92
N ASN A 20 -2.72 2.86 11.12
CA ASN A 20 -2.87 1.92 12.22
C ASN A 20 -4.06 2.31 13.08
N LEU A 21 -4.87 1.34 13.48
CA LEU A 21 -6.01 1.54 14.36
C LEU A 21 -5.55 1.81 15.80
N ASP A 22 -6.20 2.74 16.49
CA ASP A 22 -5.85 3.08 17.88
C ASP A 22 -6.03 1.89 18.83
N GLY A 23 -6.98 1.01 18.53
CA GLY A 23 -7.21 -0.24 19.25
C GLY A 23 -6.19 -1.35 18.99
N GLN A 24 -5.15 -1.12 18.20
CA GLN A 24 -4.14 -2.13 17.79
C GLN A 24 -2.70 -1.69 18.14
N PRO A 25 -2.38 -1.53 19.43
CA PRO A 25 -1.07 -1.04 19.86
C PRO A 25 0.08 -2.00 19.52
N GLU A 26 -0.16 -3.32 19.48
CA GLU A 26 0.84 -4.32 19.12
C GLU A 26 1.27 -4.20 17.66
N ARG A 27 0.36 -3.87 16.74
CA ARG A 27 0.70 -3.63 15.32
C ARG A 27 1.46 -2.32 15.14
N LYS A 28 1.14 -1.30 15.96
CA LYS A 28 1.92 -0.06 16.03
C LYS A 28 3.36 -0.34 16.47
N GLU A 29 3.54 -1.08 17.57
CA GLU A 29 4.87 -1.47 18.07
C GLU A 29 5.66 -2.26 17.02
N TYR A 30 5.00 -3.20 16.34
CA TYR A 30 5.60 -3.94 15.22
C TYR A 30 6.15 -3.01 14.14
N MET A 31 5.36 -2.02 13.69
CA MET A 31 5.79 -1.09 12.64
C MET A 31 6.95 -0.19 13.10
N GLU A 32 6.90 0.31 14.33
CA GLU A 32 7.96 1.15 14.90
C GLU A 32 9.27 0.36 15.05
N ASP A 33 9.20 -0.89 15.49
CA ASP A 33 10.37 -1.79 15.55
C ASP A 33 10.88 -2.14 14.14
N LEU A 34 10.00 -2.34 13.17
CA LEU A 34 10.36 -2.58 11.77
C LEU A 34 11.13 -1.38 11.21
N PHE A 35 10.62 -0.16 11.37
CA PHE A 35 11.28 1.05 10.89
C PHE A 35 12.63 1.26 11.56
N LYS A 36 12.71 1.08 12.87
CA LYS A 36 13.96 1.14 13.62
C LYS A 36 14.98 0.10 13.13
N TYR A 37 14.54 -1.12 12.88
CA TYR A 37 15.41 -2.19 12.39
C TYR A 37 15.98 -1.90 10.98
N TRP A 38 15.17 -1.25 10.13
CA TRP A 38 15.55 -0.86 8.77
C TRP A 38 16.19 0.54 8.67
N GLU A 39 16.41 1.21 9.80
CA GLU A 39 16.97 2.58 9.86
C GLU A 39 16.13 3.58 9.04
N ILE A 40 14.81 3.44 9.09
CA ILE A 40 13.83 4.34 8.46
C ILE A 40 13.35 5.33 9.52
N ASP A 41 13.55 6.62 9.31
CA ASP A 41 13.19 7.71 10.22
C ASP A 41 12.17 8.70 9.63
N ASN A 42 11.93 8.66 8.32
CA ASN A 42 10.98 9.54 7.62
C ASN A 42 9.59 8.88 7.50
N TYR A 43 8.92 8.72 8.64
CA TYR A 43 7.57 8.16 8.70
C TYR A 43 6.68 8.90 9.69
N GLU A 44 5.38 8.80 9.47
CA GLU A 44 4.33 9.33 10.35
C GLU A 44 3.19 8.32 10.47
N ARG A 45 2.67 8.15 11.70
CA ARG A 45 1.48 7.33 11.96
C ARG A 45 0.20 8.12 11.69
N VAL A 46 -0.71 7.54 10.95
CA VAL A 46 -2.06 8.05 10.76
C VAL A 46 -3.04 7.10 11.47
N SER A 47 -3.77 7.62 12.46
CA SER A 47 -4.83 6.86 13.13
C SER A 47 -5.94 6.52 12.13
N GLY A 48 -6.18 5.23 11.93
CA GLY A 48 -7.24 4.72 11.05
C GLY A 48 -8.63 4.77 11.71
N TYR A 49 -9.66 4.59 10.88
CA TYR A 49 -11.05 4.41 11.33
C TYR A 49 -11.38 2.92 11.41
N ASP A 50 -11.83 2.45 12.57
CA ASP A 50 -12.31 1.07 12.71
C ASP A 50 -13.82 1.01 12.45
N GLY A 51 -14.16 0.67 11.19
CA GLY A 51 -15.57 0.59 10.80
C GLY A 51 -16.35 -0.54 11.46
N ARG A 52 -15.72 -1.43 12.22
CA ARG A 52 -16.40 -2.50 12.97
C ARG A 52 -16.90 -2.03 14.31
N ASP A 53 -16.15 -1.15 14.95
CA ASP A 53 -16.39 -0.66 16.32
C ASP A 53 -16.87 0.80 16.31
N ASP A 54 -16.53 1.59 15.30
CA ASP A 54 -16.88 3.00 15.19
C ASP A 54 -18.16 3.21 14.38
N ASP A 55 -19.02 4.14 14.83
CA ASP A 55 -20.07 4.69 13.98
C ASP A 55 -19.47 5.68 12.99
N LEU A 56 -19.34 5.26 11.75
CA LEU A 56 -18.75 6.08 10.68
C LEU A 56 -19.73 7.08 10.04
N SER A 57 -20.98 7.17 10.53
CA SER A 57 -21.99 8.08 9.96
C SER A 57 -21.58 9.54 10.00
N ASP A 58 -20.86 9.94 11.05
CA ASP A 58 -20.39 11.31 11.22
C ASP A 58 -19.28 11.72 10.25
N ILE A 59 -18.49 10.77 9.76
CA ILE A 59 -17.40 11.02 8.81
C ILE A 59 -17.80 10.77 7.37
N LEU A 60 -18.97 10.22 7.11
CA LEU A 60 -19.45 9.94 5.76
C LEU A 60 -20.40 11.03 5.26
N LYS A 61 -20.29 11.36 3.98
CA LYS A 61 -21.20 12.25 3.27
C LYS A 61 -21.99 11.50 2.22
N GLY A 62 -23.29 11.42 2.43
CA GLY A 62 -24.20 10.70 1.54
C GLY A 62 -24.20 9.20 1.83
N ARG A 63 -24.67 8.44 0.85
CA ARG A 63 -24.69 6.97 0.91
C ARG A 63 -23.36 6.40 0.40
N TYR A 64 -22.94 5.29 0.96
CA TYR A 64 -21.93 4.43 0.38
C TYR A 64 -22.60 3.19 -0.22
N PRO A 65 -21.94 2.46 -1.14
CA PRO A 65 -22.52 1.26 -1.74
C PRO A 65 -22.87 0.21 -0.67
N GLU A 66 -24.10 -0.28 -0.70
CA GLU A 66 -24.63 -1.25 0.30
C GLU A 66 -23.86 -2.57 0.36
N GLN A 67 -23.06 -2.86 -0.67
CA GLN A 67 -22.23 -4.06 -0.75
C GLN A 67 -20.90 -3.94 0.00
N MET A 68 -20.57 -2.76 0.52
CA MET A 68 -19.37 -2.58 1.36
C MET A 68 -19.66 -3.00 2.80
N THR A 69 -18.75 -3.78 3.37
CA THR A 69 -18.74 -4.03 4.81
C THR A 69 -18.28 -2.79 5.58
N SER A 70 -18.62 -2.70 6.85
CA SER A 70 -18.15 -1.60 7.71
C SER A 70 -16.63 -1.54 7.82
N GLY A 71 -15.95 -2.69 7.85
CA GLY A 71 -14.48 -2.77 7.79
C GLY A 71 -13.90 -2.21 6.50
N GLU A 72 -14.50 -2.51 5.33
CA GLU A 72 -14.08 -1.93 4.04
C GLU A 72 -14.30 -0.42 3.99
N VAL A 73 -15.38 0.08 4.60
CA VAL A 73 -15.64 1.54 4.72
C VAL A 73 -14.55 2.18 5.59
N GLY A 74 -14.25 1.59 6.76
CA GLY A 74 -13.19 2.06 7.65
C GLY A 74 -11.82 2.09 6.96
N CYS A 75 -11.46 1.02 6.24
CA CYS A 75 -10.22 0.95 5.47
C CYS A 75 -10.15 2.06 4.40
N THR A 76 -11.18 2.17 3.56
CA THR A 76 -11.20 3.16 2.47
C THR A 76 -11.12 4.60 2.99
N THR A 77 -11.85 4.92 4.05
CA THR A 77 -11.79 6.26 4.68
C THR A 77 -10.44 6.53 5.35
N SER A 78 -9.80 5.51 5.93
CA SER A 78 -8.46 5.61 6.52
C SER A 78 -7.40 5.93 5.47
N HIS A 79 -7.44 5.28 4.30
CA HIS A 79 -6.56 5.60 3.19
C HIS A 79 -6.77 7.02 2.66
N LEU A 80 -8.02 7.45 2.49
CA LEU A 80 -8.31 8.82 2.08
C LEU A 80 -7.84 9.84 3.13
N LYS A 81 -7.95 9.53 4.42
CA LYS A 81 -7.43 10.35 5.52
C LYS A 81 -5.91 10.48 5.43
N ALA A 82 -5.19 9.38 5.23
CA ALA A 82 -3.73 9.38 5.11
C ALA A 82 -3.26 10.19 3.89
N ILE A 83 -3.91 10.00 2.74
CA ILE A 83 -3.63 10.76 1.51
C ILE A 83 -3.89 12.26 1.72
N LYS A 84 -5.05 12.62 2.32
CA LYS A 84 -5.38 14.03 2.63
C LYS A 84 -4.34 14.63 3.58
N HIS A 85 -4.01 13.93 4.66
CA HIS A 85 -3.07 14.39 5.66
C HIS A 85 -1.70 14.69 5.03
N TRP A 86 -1.13 13.74 4.29
CA TRP A 86 0.10 13.99 3.54
C TRP A 86 -0.01 15.19 2.61
N TYR A 87 -1.07 15.26 1.81
CA TYR A 87 -1.25 16.33 0.82
C TYR A 87 -1.29 17.72 1.46
N GLU A 88 -1.90 17.85 2.64
CA GLU A 88 -2.06 19.12 3.37
C GLU A 88 -0.84 19.48 4.23
N THR A 89 -0.03 18.51 4.67
CA THR A 89 1.07 18.76 5.62
C THR A 89 2.47 18.67 5.02
N SER A 90 2.60 18.23 3.77
CA SER A 90 3.88 18.04 3.10
C SER A 90 3.85 18.55 1.67
N ASP A 91 4.99 19.05 1.17
CA ASP A 91 5.16 19.49 -0.24
C ASP A 91 5.93 18.46 -1.08
N THR A 92 6.17 17.25 -0.56
CA THR A 92 6.88 16.22 -1.31
C THR A 92 6.09 15.80 -2.56
N PRO A 93 6.77 15.44 -3.67
CA PRO A 93 6.11 15.10 -4.94
C PRO A 93 5.33 13.80 -4.88
N TYR A 94 5.64 12.93 -3.94
CA TYR A 94 4.96 11.67 -3.68
C TYR A 94 5.02 11.30 -2.20
N ALA A 95 4.18 10.36 -1.79
CA ALA A 95 4.28 9.67 -0.50
C ALA A 95 4.13 8.16 -0.68
N ILE A 96 4.59 7.43 0.32
CA ILE A 96 4.31 6.01 0.49
C ILE A 96 3.22 5.90 1.54
N ILE A 97 2.13 5.23 1.20
CA ILE A 97 1.07 4.89 2.15
C ILE A 97 1.23 3.40 2.48
N MET A 98 1.24 3.08 3.76
CA MET A 98 1.37 1.70 4.26
C MET A 98 0.25 1.36 5.24
N GLU A 99 -0.18 0.12 5.26
CA GLU A 99 -0.92 -0.47 6.38
C GLU A 99 0.07 -0.99 7.44
N ASP A 100 -0.43 -1.32 8.60
CA ASP A 100 0.39 -1.66 9.79
C ASP A 100 0.82 -3.13 9.87
N ASP A 101 0.85 -3.81 8.72
CA ASP A 101 1.29 -5.21 8.58
C ASP A 101 2.31 -5.42 7.45
N ILE A 102 2.98 -4.37 7.02
CA ILE A 102 4.03 -4.50 6.00
C ILE A 102 5.22 -5.30 6.52
N ASP A 103 5.78 -6.13 5.63
CA ASP A 103 6.99 -6.91 5.86
C ASP A 103 8.06 -6.51 4.82
N LEU A 104 9.22 -6.07 5.30
CA LEU A 104 10.34 -5.60 4.49
C LEU A 104 11.45 -6.66 4.31
N ASP A 105 11.25 -7.90 4.76
CA ASP A 105 12.33 -8.89 4.79
C ASP A 105 12.88 -9.24 3.40
N ILE A 106 12.06 -9.20 2.36
CA ILE A 106 12.53 -9.45 0.97
C ILE A 106 13.45 -8.34 0.42
N VAL A 107 13.52 -7.18 1.06
CA VAL A 107 14.51 -6.13 0.71
C VAL A 107 15.93 -6.66 0.76
N ARG A 108 16.21 -7.66 1.61
CA ARG A 108 17.51 -8.34 1.65
C ARG A 108 17.89 -8.98 0.31
N CYS A 109 16.89 -9.45 -0.43
CA CYS A 109 17.04 -10.09 -1.74
C CYS A 109 17.18 -9.10 -2.90
N TRP A 110 16.88 -7.81 -2.69
CA TRP A 110 17.01 -6.82 -3.76
C TRP A 110 18.46 -6.70 -4.21
N ASN A 111 18.66 -6.51 -5.50
CA ASN A 111 19.95 -6.14 -6.11
C ASN A 111 19.97 -4.66 -6.57
N PHE A 112 19.01 -3.86 -6.11
CA PHE A 112 18.86 -2.43 -6.34
C PHE A 112 18.63 -1.70 -5.02
N THR A 113 18.63 -0.37 -5.07
CA THR A 113 18.27 0.51 -3.95
C THR A 113 16.93 1.19 -4.22
N TRP A 114 16.32 1.75 -3.17
CA TRP A 114 15.12 2.59 -3.31
C TRP A 114 15.34 3.72 -4.33
N SER A 115 16.48 4.40 -4.28
CA SER A 115 16.80 5.48 -5.22
C SER A 115 16.87 4.99 -6.67
N ASN A 116 17.41 3.78 -6.91
CA ASN A 116 17.41 3.18 -8.25
C ASN A 116 15.98 2.89 -8.72
N PHE A 117 15.15 2.35 -7.83
CA PHE A 117 13.75 2.06 -8.15
C PHE A 117 12.98 3.33 -8.54
N ILE A 118 13.05 4.38 -7.70
CA ILE A 118 12.37 5.65 -7.99
C ILE A 118 12.83 6.27 -9.32
N ALA A 119 14.11 6.19 -9.64
CA ALA A 119 14.66 6.74 -10.88
C ALA A 119 14.21 5.98 -12.16
N LYS A 120 13.66 4.77 -12.00
CA LYS A 120 13.23 3.89 -13.11
C LYS A 120 11.71 3.78 -13.23
N MET A 121 10.95 4.52 -12.42
CA MET A 121 9.49 4.52 -12.53
C MET A 121 9.03 5.08 -13.88
N PRO A 122 7.93 4.55 -14.45
CA PRO A 122 7.32 5.12 -15.66
C PRO A 122 7.00 6.60 -15.46
N TYR A 123 7.19 7.41 -16.49
CA TYR A 123 6.98 8.87 -16.39
C TYR A 123 5.50 9.25 -16.15
N ASP A 124 4.55 8.38 -16.49
CA ASP A 124 3.11 8.62 -16.46
C ASP A 124 2.40 7.95 -15.26
N TRP A 125 3.17 7.49 -14.25
CA TRP A 125 2.57 6.83 -13.10
C TRP A 125 1.79 7.81 -12.20
N ASP A 126 0.64 7.37 -11.74
CA ASP A 126 -0.15 8.01 -10.70
C ASP A 126 -0.01 7.28 -9.36
N VAL A 127 -0.04 5.95 -9.42
CA VAL A 127 0.14 5.07 -8.25
C VAL A 127 1.02 3.89 -8.64
N ILE A 128 1.88 3.45 -7.72
CA ILE A 128 2.62 2.19 -7.84
C ILE A 128 2.32 1.33 -6.63
N GLN A 129 1.64 0.23 -6.84
CA GLN A 129 1.35 -0.78 -5.83
C GLN A 129 2.62 -1.59 -5.56
N LEU A 130 3.06 -1.64 -4.29
CA LEU A 130 4.34 -2.24 -3.89
C LEU A 130 4.19 -3.56 -3.15
N ALA A 131 3.00 -3.83 -2.57
CA ALA A 131 2.65 -5.09 -1.94
C ALA A 131 1.39 -5.64 -2.59
N ILE A 132 1.41 -6.90 -3.03
CA ILE A 132 0.35 -7.50 -3.83
C ILE A 132 -0.09 -8.80 -3.21
N ILE A 133 -1.40 -9.00 -3.10
CA ILE A 133 -2.01 -10.31 -2.86
C ILE A 133 -2.42 -10.85 -4.22
N CYS A 134 -1.63 -11.80 -4.74
CA CYS A 134 -1.84 -12.38 -6.06
C CYS A 134 -2.73 -13.63 -5.95
N THR A 135 -3.84 -13.64 -6.68
CA THR A 135 -4.76 -14.80 -6.74
C THR A 135 -4.66 -15.58 -8.06
N GLY A 136 -3.77 -15.15 -8.95
CA GLY A 136 -3.56 -15.74 -10.28
C GLY A 136 -2.09 -16.00 -10.56
N GLY A 137 -1.65 -15.76 -11.79
CA GLY A 137 -0.24 -15.85 -12.16
C GLY A 137 0.61 -14.82 -11.41
N LEU A 138 1.79 -15.22 -10.96
CA LEU A 138 2.73 -14.34 -10.26
C LEU A 138 3.44 -13.42 -11.25
N HIS A 139 3.18 -12.12 -11.17
CA HIS A 139 3.86 -11.08 -11.93
C HIS A 139 4.75 -10.26 -10.99
N VAL A 140 6.06 -10.41 -11.10
CA VAL A 140 7.04 -9.81 -10.18
C VAL A 140 7.81 -8.64 -10.79
N THR A 141 7.68 -8.42 -12.10
CA THR A 141 8.24 -7.25 -12.78
C THR A 141 7.27 -6.07 -12.71
N LEU A 142 7.78 -4.85 -12.85
CA LEU A 142 6.93 -3.66 -12.94
C LEU A 142 6.02 -3.76 -14.19
N HIS A 143 4.72 -3.69 -13.96
CA HIS A 143 3.70 -3.83 -15.01
C HIS A 143 2.50 -2.92 -14.75
N LYS A 144 1.68 -2.66 -15.76
CA LYS A 144 0.37 -2.04 -15.53
C LYS A 144 -0.47 -2.95 -14.64
N ARG A 145 -1.06 -2.38 -13.58
CA ARG A 145 -1.83 -3.14 -12.59
C ARG A 145 -2.94 -3.96 -13.25
N PHE A 146 -3.00 -5.24 -12.94
CA PHE A 146 -4.12 -6.11 -13.29
C PHE A 146 -5.23 -6.01 -12.22
N VAL A 147 -6.45 -6.32 -12.62
CA VAL A 147 -7.60 -6.31 -11.69
C VAL A 147 -7.43 -7.26 -10.51
N ASN A 148 -6.62 -8.31 -10.67
CA ASN A 148 -6.35 -9.34 -9.65
C ASN A 148 -5.10 -9.05 -8.80
N ASP A 149 -4.45 -7.90 -8.98
CA ASP A 149 -3.41 -7.42 -8.08
C ASP A 149 -4.08 -6.72 -6.91
N PHE A 150 -4.51 -7.50 -5.92
CA PHE A 150 -5.22 -6.98 -4.75
C PHE A 150 -4.27 -6.41 -3.71
N SER A 151 -4.80 -5.65 -2.79
CA SER A 151 -4.18 -5.08 -1.59
C SER A 151 -3.78 -3.62 -1.71
N THR A 152 -4.12 -2.88 -0.67
CA THR A 152 -3.64 -1.51 -0.40
C THR A 152 -2.56 -1.45 0.68
N ALA A 153 -2.01 -2.61 1.06
CA ALA A 153 -1.05 -2.70 2.17
C ALA A 153 0.17 -1.79 2.00
N CYS A 154 0.65 -1.57 0.76
CA CYS A 154 1.68 -0.58 0.48
C CYS A 154 1.63 -0.08 -0.96
N TYR A 155 1.65 1.24 -1.14
CA TYR A 155 1.76 1.87 -2.46
C TYR A 155 2.42 3.25 -2.38
N ILE A 156 2.97 3.69 -3.52
CA ILE A 156 3.39 5.08 -3.73
C ILE A 156 2.27 5.79 -4.48
N ILE A 157 1.96 7.02 -4.08
CA ILE A 157 1.01 7.90 -4.77
C ILE A 157 1.66 9.24 -5.08
N ASN A 158 1.50 9.75 -6.31
CA ASN A 158 1.97 11.06 -6.66
C ASN A 158 0.99 12.17 -6.21
N ARG A 159 1.50 13.39 -6.13
CA ARG A 159 0.72 14.53 -5.62
C ARG A 159 -0.47 14.89 -6.51
N HIS A 160 -0.33 14.74 -7.82
CA HIS A 160 -1.41 14.99 -8.77
C HIS A 160 -2.60 14.04 -8.56
N HIS A 161 -2.32 12.75 -8.38
CA HIS A 161 -3.36 11.76 -8.14
C HIS A 161 -4.00 11.91 -6.75
N ALA A 162 -3.21 12.24 -5.73
CA ALA A 162 -3.73 12.57 -4.41
C ALA A 162 -4.72 13.72 -4.46
N GLU A 163 -4.38 14.82 -5.16
CA GLU A 163 -5.32 15.94 -5.37
C GLU A 163 -6.61 15.49 -6.04
N LYS A 164 -6.51 14.65 -7.08
CA LYS A 164 -7.68 14.09 -7.76
C LYS A 164 -8.58 13.31 -6.82
N LEU A 165 -8.01 12.39 -6.01
CA LEU A 165 -8.76 11.61 -5.03
C LEU A 165 -9.42 12.49 -3.98
N ILE A 166 -8.71 13.49 -3.45
CA ILE A 166 -9.26 14.45 -2.49
C ILE A 166 -10.44 15.20 -3.10
N ARG A 167 -10.30 15.72 -4.32
CA ARG A 167 -11.40 16.43 -5.01
C ARG A 167 -12.62 15.54 -5.25
N LEU A 168 -12.43 14.25 -5.53
CA LEU A 168 -13.50 13.31 -5.78
C LEU A 168 -14.19 12.85 -4.48
N HIS A 169 -13.41 12.57 -3.43
CA HIS A 169 -13.88 11.80 -2.29
C HIS A 169 -13.86 12.52 -0.95
N VAL A 170 -13.25 13.72 -0.85
CA VAL A 170 -13.19 14.48 0.40
C VAL A 170 -14.08 15.72 0.33
N ARG A 171 -14.83 15.97 1.40
CA ARG A 171 -15.75 17.11 1.54
C ARG A 171 -15.60 17.73 2.93
N GLY A 172 -14.57 18.59 3.10
CA GLY A 172 -14.16 19.07 4.42
C GLY A 172 -13.60 17.91 5.24
N ASP A 173 -14.23 17.61 6.38
CA ASP A 173 -13.84 16.51 7.26
C ASP A 173 -14.62 15.21 7.00
N LYS A 174 -15.43 15.18 5.92
CA LYS A 174 -16.25 14.01 5.57
C LYS A 174 -15.78 13.38 4.26
N TYR A 175 -16.04 12.09 4.11
CA TYR A 175 -15.66 11.28 2.96
C TYR A 175 -16.91 10.85 2.16
N LYS A 176 -16.82 10.97 0.83
CA LYS A 176 -17.84 10.52 -0.10
C LYS A 176 -17.32 9.28 -0.83
N LEU A 177 -17.88 8.11 -0.53
CA LEU A 177 -17.45 6.84 -1.13
C LEU A 177 -18.26 6.42 -2.36
N ASP A 178 -19.19 7.25 -2.81
CA ASP A 178 -19.90 7.04 -4.06
C ASP A 178 -18.97 7.30 -5.26
N ASN A 179 -18.73 6.29 -6.08
CA ASN A 179 -17.95 6.39 -7.32
C ASN A 179 -18.84 6.37 -8.58
N GLY A 180 -20.17 6.41 -8.41
CA GLY A 180 -21.18 6.60 -9.46
C GLY A 180 -21.39 5.43 -10.42
N VAL A 181 -20.45 4.49 -10.55
CA VAL A 181 -20.48 3.45 -11.59
C VAL A 181 -20.25 2.05 -11.04
N LYS A 182 -19.48 1.91 -9.95
CA LYS A 182 -19.13 0.61 -9.38
C LYS A 182 -19.97 0.30 -8.14
N PRO A 183 -20.38 -0.96 -7.95
CA PRO A 183 -21.16 -1.37 -6.79
C PRO A 183 -20.36 -1.30 -5.49
N ARG A 184 -19.03 -1.28 -5.56
CA ARG A 184 -18.13 -1.20 -4.40
C ARG A 184 -17.12 -0.08 -4.58
N ALA A 185 -16.86 0.66 -3.52
CA ALA A 185 -15.84 1.71 -3.45
C ALA A 185 -14.76 1.32 -2.43
N VAL A 186 -14.30 0.05 -2.48
CA VAL A 186 -13.20 -0.44 -1.66
C VAL A 186 -11.90 0.29 -2.01
N ALA A 187 -10.97 0.34 -1.06
CA ALA A 187 -9.74 1.09 -1.20
C ALA A 187 -8.98 0.78 -2.50
N ASP A 188 -8.83 -0.51 -2.84
CA ASP A 188 -8.21 -0.95 -4.10
C ASP A 188 -8.84 -0.29 -5.33
N ASP A 189 -10.18 -0.38 -5.43
CA ASP A 189 -10.89 0.13 -6.59
C ASP A 189 -10.84 1.65 -6.68
N LEU A 190 -10.98 2.31 -5.54
CA LEU A 190 -11.04 3.76 -5.48
C LEU A 190 -9.69 4.40 -5.78
N ILE A 191 -8.61 3.87 -5.19
CA ILE A 191 -7.27 4.43 -5.32
C ILE A 191 -6.68 4.08 -6.69
N TYR A 192 -6.77 2.81 -7.11
CA TYR A 192 -6.01 2.33 -8.26
C TYR A 192 -6.73 2.54 -9.60
N ASN A 193 -8.07 2.41 -9.64
CA ASN A 193 -8.78 2.47 -10.92
C ASN A 193 -9.04 3.90 -11.43
N SER A 194 -8.70 4.91 -10.64
CA SER A 194 -8.90 6.31 -11.03
C SER A 194 -7.68 6.96 -11.69
N GLY A 195 -6.56 6.23 -11.82
CA GLY A 195 -5.32 6.74 -12.39
C GLY A 195 -4.51 5.69 -13.17
N ASN A 196 -3.34 6.11 -13.64
CA ASN A 196 -2.35 5.21 -14.23
C ASN A 196 -1.63 4.44 -13.13
N THR A 197 -2.11 3.24 -12.81
CA THR A 197 -1.56 2.40 -11.76
C THR A 197 -0.67 1.32 -12.33
N TYR A 198 0.53 1.23 -11.76
CA TYR A 198 1.47 0.14 -11.96
C TYR A 198 1.55 -0.72 -10.71
N ALA A 199 2.06 -1.92 -10.84
CA ALA A 199 2.23 -2.87 -9.74
C ALA A 199 3.59 -3.55 -9.82
N VAL A 200 4.23 -3.75 -8.67
CA VAL A 200 5.46 -4.52 -8.51
C VAL A 200 5.58 -4.99 -7.06
N PRO A 201 5.62 -6.30 -6.78
CA PRO A 201 5.64 -6.82 -5.41
C PRO A 201 7.06 -6.78 -4.83
N ILE A 202 7.52 -5.62 -4.41
CA ILE A 202 8.83 -5.42 -3.78
C ILE A 202 8.79 -5.37 -2.26
N PHE A 203 7.59 -5.33 -1.68
CA PHE A 203 7.32 -5.53 -0.25
C PHE A 203 6.32 -6.66 -0.05
N LEU A 204 6.30 -7.20 1.15
CA LEU A 204 5.34 -8.22 1.59
C LEU A 204 4.41 -7.66 2.67
N TYR A 205 3.51 -8.48 3.12
CA TYR A 205 2.64 -8.25 4.28
C TYR A 205 2.83 -9.37 5.30
N LYS A 206 2.71 -9.04 6.58
CA LYS A 206 2.94 -9.98 7.69
C LYS A 206 1.72 -10.87 7.91
N VAL A 207 1.69 -12.01 7.25
CA VAL A 207 0.56 -12.97 7.31
C VAL A 207 0.19 -13.36 8.75
N GLN A 208 1.18 -13.40 9.66
CA GLN A 208 0.98 -13.77 11.06
C GLN A 208 0.15 -12.74 11.85
N LEU A 209 0.07 -11.50 11.39
CA LEU A 209 -0.78 -10.46 11.99
C LEU A 209 -2.25 -10.59 11.57
N GLY A 210 -2.53 -11.45 10.59
CA GLY A 210 -3.88 -11.68 10.09
C GLY A 210 -4.42 -10.51 9.27
N SER A 211 -5.70 -10.59 8.91
CA SER A 211 -6.46 -9.51 8.27
C SER A 211 -7.56 -9.04 9.20
N SER A 212 -7.64 -7.74 9.42
CA SER A 212 -8.71 -7.14 10.21
C SER A 212 -10.03 -7.03 9.44
N ILE A 213 -9.96 -7.03 8.10
CA ILE A 213 -11.12 -6.81 7.23
C ILE A 213 -11.70 -8.13 6.73
N HIS A 214 -10.82 -9.03 6.28
CA HIS A 214 -11.17 -10.32 5.67
C HIS A 214 -10.35 -11.46 6.29
N PRO A 215 -10.63 -11.87 7.56
CA PRO A 215 -9.87 -12.94 8.22
C PRO A 215 -9.90 -14.27 7.45
N GLU A 216 -10.99 -14.56 6.74
CA GLU A 216 -11.19 -15.76 5.93
C GLU A 216 -10.24 -15.82 4.72
N HIS A 217 -9.75 -14.67 4.22
CA HIS A 217 -8.82 -14.61 3.11
C HIS A 217 -7.40 -15.02 3.48
N VAL A 218 -7.04 -14.96 4.77
CA VAL A 218 -5.66 -15.24 5.24
C VAL A 218 -5.23 -16.65 4.85
N ASP A 219 -6.05 -17.65 5.14
CA ASP A 219 -5.75 -19.05 4.79
C ASP A 219 -6.04 -19.36 3.33
N ALA A 220 -7.05 -18.75 2.74
CA ALA A 220 -7.47 -19.02 1.36
C ALA A 220 -6.49 -18.48 0.31
N ILE A 221 -6.00 -17.26 0.49
CA ILE A 221 -5.21 -16.58 -0.54
C ILE A 221 -3.94 -15.89 -0.04
N HIS A 222 -3.94 -15.26 1.17
CA HIS A 222 -2.80 -14.47 1.62
C HIS A 222 -1.56 -15.33 1.83
N LYS A 223 -1.68 -16.47 2.51
CA LYS A 223 -0.54 -17.39 2.75
C LYS A 223 0.05 -17.94 1.47
N ALA A 224 -0.79 -18.29 0.50
CA ALA A 224 -0.33 -18.81 -0.78
C ALA A 224 0.44 -17.74 -1.57
N SER A 225 -0.10 -16.52 -1.64
CA SER A 225 0.55 -15.38 -2.29
C SER A 225 1.87 -15.00 -1.61
N TYR A 226 1.89 -14.91 -0.28
CA TYR A 226 3.10 -14.64 0.50
C TYR A 226 4.21 -15.68 0.23
N ASN A 227 3.87 -16.98 0.26
CA ASN A 227 4.83 -18.03 0.00
C ASN A 227 5.37 -17.99 -1.43
N ALA A 228 4.52 -17.76 -2.41
CA ALA A 228 4.92 -17.65 -3.81
C ALA A 228 5.91 -16.49 -4.02
N LEU A 229 5.60 -15.30 -3.48
CA LEU A 229 6.47 -14.12 -3.55
C LEU A 229 7.79 -14.34 -2.82
N THR A 230 7.75 -14.86 -1.60
CA THR A 230 8.96 -15.15 -0.80
C THR A 230 9.86 -16.15 -1.52
N ASN A 231 9.30 -17.22 -2.06
CA ASN A 231 10.05 -18.22 -2.81
C ASN A 231 10.69 -17.61 -4.07
N TRP A 232 9.94 -16.80 -4.80
CA TRP A 232 10.48 -16.14 -5.98
C TRP A 232 11.67 -15.23 -5.64
N TRP A 233 11.52 -14.36 -4.64
CA TRP A 233 12.58 -13.44 -4.22
C TRP A 233 13.83 -14.15 -3.70
N THR A 234 13.66 -15.23 -2.95
CA THR A 234 14.79 -15.97 -2.37
C THR A 234 15.52 -16.87 -3.36
N GLN A 235 14.82 -17.36 -4.40
CA GLN A 235 15.41 -18.28 -5.38
C GLN A 235 15.96 -17.56 -6.62
N SER A 236 15.35 -16.46 -7.04
CA SER A 236 15.62 -15.89 -8.36
C SER A 236 16.83 -14.98 -8.38
N GLY A 237 17.12 -14.24 -7.29
CA GLY A 237 18.22 -13.26 -7.23
C GLY A 237 18.22 -12.24 -8.39
N ILE A 238 17.10 -12.12 -9.12
CA ILE A 238 16.99 -11.45 -10.41
C ILE A 238 16.85 -9.94 -10.23
N CYS A 239 17.50 -9.20 -11.13
CA CYS A 239 17.38 -7.75 -11.21
C CYS A 239 16.09 -7.34 -11.88
N LEU A 240 15.10 -6.87 -11.13
CA LEU A 240 13.82 -6.37 -11.65
C LEU A 240 13.97 -5.14 -12.58
N LEU A 241 15.07 -4.41 -12.49
CA LEU A 241 15.26 -3.15 -13.19
C LEU A 241 15.81 -3.30 -14.62
N TYR A 242 16.24 -4.52 -15.01
CA TYR A 242 16.91 -4.74 -16.31
C TYR A 242 16.13 -5.62 -17.29
N THR A 243 14.92 -6.06 -16.96
CA THR A 243 14.16 -6.98 -17.82
C THR A 243 13.31 -6.28 -18.89
N SER A 244 13.15 -4.95 -18.84
CA SER A 244 12.33 -4.22 -19.81
C SER A 244 13.10 -3.62 -21.00
N ASP A 245 14.43 -3.50 -20.95
CA ASP A 245 15.20 -2.79 -21.98
C ASP A 245 15.92 -3.72 -22.96
N ALA A 246 15.73 -5.05 -22.88
CA ALA A 246 16.39 -6.01 -23.76
C ALA A 246 15.53 -6.47 -24.95
N ALA A 247 14.38 -5.84 -25.21
CA ALA A 247 13.44 -6.26 -26.26
C ALA A 247 13.28 -5.25 -27.41
N ASP A 248 14.03 -4.14 -27.40
CA ASP A 248 13.97 -3.12 -28.46
C ASP A 248 15.37 -2.81 -29.05
N GLU A 249 16.16 -3.85 -29.40
CA GLU A 249 17.25 -3.76 -30.36
C GLU A 249 17.09 -4.84 -31.43
#